data_7e8fcafb4832d26a5d18d294e6f26bf5
#
_entry.id   7e8fcafb4832d26a5d18d294e6f26bf5
#
_cell.length_a   1.000
_cell.length_b   1.000
_cell.length_c   1.000
_cell.angle_alpha   90.00
_cell.angle_beta   90.00
_cell.angle_gamma   90.00
#
_symmetry.space_group_name_H-M   'P 1'
#
loop_
_entity.id
_entity.type
_entity.pdbx_description
1 polymer ?
#
loop_
_entity_poly.entity_id
_entity_poly.type
_entity_poly.pdbx_seq_one_letter_code
_entity_poly.pdbx_strand_id
1 'polypeptide(L)'
;MTEFPDCLNNNKTCAVEGEKFIKYKAIEGSSTSFETAAVIKAEILENGPIQAGMFLFESLLHYESGIYVARAGVPIGWHALTLLGWGEEDGIQYWIGQNSWGENWGEKGYIRIDVQSAAIDRYGYAGLPDVEALKYPF
;
A
#
# COMPACT_ATOMS: atom_id res chain seq x y z
N MET A 1 -19.96 -18.47 1.19
CA MET A 1 -18.72 -18.00 1.84
C MET A 1 -17.64 -18.95 1.42
N THR A 2 -16.72 -18.52 0.58
CA THR A 2 -15.53 -19.31 0.24
C THR A 2 -14.61 -19.25 1.45
N GLU A 3 -14.37 -20.38 2.09
CA GLU A 3 -13.36 -20.49 3.14
C GLU A 3 -12.02 -20.06 2.55
N PHE A 4 -11.37 -19.08 3.20
CA PHE A 4 -9.99 -18.78 2.90
C PHE A 4 -9.14 -20.00 3.21
N PRO A 5 -8.26 -20.45 2.33
CA PRO A 5 -7.37 -21.56 2.63
C PRO A 5 -6.58 -21.23 3.90
N ASP A 6 -6.54 -22.21 4.79
CA ASP A 6 -5.88 -22.07 6.10
C ASP A 6 -4.38 -21.82 5.90
N CYS A 7 -3.97 -20.57 5.97
CA CYS A 7 -2.58 -20.15 5.82
C CYS A 7 -1.66 -20.66 6.94
N LEU A 8 -2.22 -21.31 7.95
CA LEU A 8 -1.50 -21.85 9.11
C LEU A 8 -1.04 -23.30 8.91
N ASN A 9 -1.48 -23.96 7.84
CA ASN A 9 -0.93 -25.26 7.51
C ASN A 9 0.50 -25.10 6.98
N ASN A 10 1.45 -25.60 7.74
CA ASN A 10 2.89 -25.67 7.40
C ASN A 10 3.21 -26.50 6.12
N ASN A 11 2.22 -26.78 5.30
CA ASN A 11 2.41 -27.43 4.01
C ASN A 11 2.99 -26.40 3.03
N LYS A 12 4.32 -26.39 2.96
CA LYS A 12 5.11 -25.56 2.04
C LYS A 12 4.96 -26.07 0.59
N THR A 13 3.72 -26.11 0.11
CA THR A 13 3.42 -26.50 -1.27
C THR A 13 2.93 -25.28 -2.04
N CYS A 14 3.42 -25.11 -3.26
CA CYS A 14 2.91 -24.11 -4.18
C CYS A 14 1.50 -24.51 -4.66
N ALA A 15 0.63 -23.53 -4.96
CA ALA A 15 -0.68 -23.77 -5.56
C ALA A 15 -0.56 -24.35 -6.99
N VAL A 16 0.57 -24.14 -7.66
CA VAL A 16 0.88 -24.74 -8.96
C VAL A 16 1.66 -26.03 -8.72
N GLU A 17 1.09 -27.14 -9.19
CA GLU A 17 1.71 -28.48 -9.04
C GLU A 17 3.07 -28.53 -9.75
N GLY A 18 4.09 -29.03 -9.03
CA GLY A 18 5.47 -29.13 -9.56
C GLY A 18 6.32 -27.90 -9.33
N GLU A 19 5.73 -26.77 -8.91
CA GLU A 19 6.50 -25.56 -8.60
C GLU A 19 7.02 -25.56 -7.16
N LYS A 20 8.22 -25.03 -6.99
CA LYS A 20 8.85 -24.91 -5.67
C LYS A 20 8.22 -23.74 -4.89
N PHE A 21 7.78 -24.02 -3.67
CA PHE A 21 7.33 -22.93 -2.78
C PHE A 21 8.50 -22.03 -2.40
N ILE A 22 8.38 -20.73 -2.71
CA ILE A 22 9.35 -19.70 -2.38
C ILE A 22 8.71 -18.75 -1.39
N LYS A 23 9.31 -18.58 -0.22
CA LYS A 23 8.85 -17.64 0.80
C LYS A 23 9.67 -16.35 0.72
N TYR A 24 9.00 -15.25 0.39
CA TYR A 24 9.59 -13.92 0.46
C TYR A 24 9.58 -13.43 1.92
N LYS A 25 10.65 -12.79 2.32
CA LYS A 25 10.82 -12.23 3.68
C LYS A 25 11.38 -10.83 3.61
N ALA A 26 11.14 -10.04 4.66
CA ALA A 26 11.91 -8.83 4.91
C ALA A 26 13.20 -9.18 5.69
N ILE A 27 14.22 -8.34 5.53
CA ILE A 27 15.43 -8.38 6.37
C ILE A 27 14.99 -8.16 7.81
N GLU A 28 15.45 -9.00 8.72
CA GLU A 28 15.11 -8.92 10.13
C GLU A 28 15.53 -7.55 10.69
N GLY A 29 14.59 -6.88 11.39
CA GLY A 29 14.81 -5.54 11.94
C GLY A 29 14.67 -4.38 10.94
N SER A 30 14.43 -4.63 9.63
CA SER A 30 14.25 -3.55 8.64
C SER A 30 12.87 -2.92 8.65
N SER A 31 11.90 -3.51 9.35
CA SER A 31 10.53 -2.98 9.42
C SER A 31 10.49 -1.68 10.20
N THR A 32 9.99 -0.62 9.59
CA THR A 32 9.93 0.73 10.19
C THR A 32 8.58 1.36 9.93
N SER A 33 8.10 2.18 10.88
CA SER A 33 6.91 3.00 10.74
C SER A 33 7.26 4.47 10.58
N PHE A 34 6.42 5.20 9.84
CA PHE A 34 6.60 6.62 9.52
C PHE A 34 5.31 7.37 9.84
N GLU A 35 5.41 8.54 10.48
CA GLU A 35 4.27 9.28 11.03
C GLU A 35 4.16 10.71 10.46
N THR A 36 4.95 11.08 9.48
CA THR A 36 4.87 12.40 8.85
C THR A 36 5.14 12.33 7.34
N ALA A 37 4.49 13.22 6.60
CA ALA A 37 4.66 13.31 5.16
C ALA A 37 6.13 13.52 4.74
N ALA A 38 6.90 14.29 5.50
CA ALA A 38 8.31 14.56 5.18
C ALA A 38 9.17 13.30 5.26
N VAL A 39 8.98 12.49 6.31
CA VAL A 39 9.72 11.23 6.49
C VAL A 39 9.27 10.18 5.48
N ILE A 40 7.97 10.10 5.18
CA ILE A 40 7.42 9.22 4.14
C ILE A 40 8.03 9.58 2.78
N LYS A 41 8.11 10.87 2.42
CA LYS A 41 8.74 11.30 1.16
C LYS A 41 10.22 10.91 1.08
N ALA A 42 10.97 11.08 2.18
CA ALA A 42 12.38 10.69 2.25
C ALA A 42 12.55 9.17 2.05
N GLU A 43 11.71 8.37 2.72
CA GLU A 43 11.74 6.90 2.58
C GLU A 43 11.44 6.45 1.14
N ILE A 44 10.41 7.03 0.52
CA ILE A 44 10.07 6.70 -0.88
C ILE A 44 11.22 7.04 -1.83
N LEU A 45 11.94 8.16 -1.60
CA LEU A 45 13.09 8.54 -2.41
C LEU A 45 14.27 7.60 -2.24
N GLU A 46 14.51 7.12 -1.03
CA GLU A 46 15.69 6.31 -0.71
C GLU A 46 15.48 4.82 -1.01
N ASN A 47 14.31 4.29 -0.62
CA ASN A 47 14.07 2.85 -0.61
C ASN A 47 12.91 2.41 -1.51
N GLY A 48 12.12 3.35 -2.05
CA GLY A 48 10.99 3.07 -2.93
C GLY A 48 9.63 3.06 -2.24
N PRO A 49 8.61 2.45 -2.89
CA PRO A 49 7.24 2.51 -2.43
C PRO A 49 7.03 1.96 -1.02
N ILE A 50 6.10 2.57 -0.28
CA ILE A 50 5.72 2.14 1.07
C ILE A 50 4.24 1.79 1.16
N GLN A 51 3.85 1.01 2.15
CA GLN A 51 2.46 0.85 2.55
C GLN A 51 2.04 2.03 3.43
N ALA A 52 0.85 2.60 3.19
CA ALA A 52 0.25 3.59 4.07
C ALA A 52 -1.16 3.19 4.46
N GLY A 53 -1.44 3.31 5.76
CA GLY A 53 -2.78 3.15 6.32
C GLY A 53 -3.55 4.47 6.25
N MET A 54 -4.87 4.40 6.07
CA MET A 54 -5.74 5.56 6.07
C MET A 54 -7.14 5.23 6.59
N PHE A 55 -7.88 6.25 7.00
CA PHE A 55 -9.31 6.09 7.27
C PHE A 55 -10.07 5.89 5.96
N LEU A 56 -10.91 4.87 5.92
CA LEU A 56 -11.81 4.61 4.80
C LEU A 56 -13.10 5.41 4.98
N PHE A 57 -13.41 6.26 4.00
CA PHE A 57 -14.68 6.96 3.90
C PHE A 57 -15.50 6.39 2.74
N GLU A 58 -16.83 6.44 2.83
CA GLU A 58 -17.72 5.95 1.78
C GLU A 58 -17.46 6.63 0.42
N SER A 59 -17.11 7.91 0.43
CA SER A 59 -16.76 8.66 -0.78
C SER A 59 -15.58 8.10 -1.55
N LEU A 60 -14.66 7.36 -0.87
CA LEU A 60 -13.54 6.70 -1.54
C LEU A 60 -13.99 5.56 -2.46
N LEU A 61 -15.08 4.87 -2.11
CA LEU A 61 -15.62 3.78 -2.92
C LEU A 61 -16.06 4.25 -4.33
N HIS A 62 -16.43 5.54 -4.43
CA HIS A 62 -16.92 6.19 -5.64
C HIS A 62 -15.90 7.15 -6.28
N TYR A 63 -14.64 7.08 -5.85
CA TYR A 63 -13.59 7.90 -6.46
C TYR A 63 -13.34 7.45 -7.90
N GLU A 64 -13.32 8.42 -8.82
CA GLU A 64 -13.05 8.19 -10.24
C GLU A 64 -11.73 8.85 -10.68
N SER A 65 -11.52 10.14 -10.35
CA SER A 65 -10.32 10.89 -10.75
C SER A 65 -10.14 12.19 -9.98
N GLY A 66 -8.99 12.84 -10.15
CA GLY A 66 -8.61 14.11 -9.51
C GLY A 66 -7.97 13.90 -8.13
N ILE A 67 -7.74 14.99 -7.39
CA ILE A 67 -7.17 14.90 -6.04
C ILE A 67 -8.29 14.60 -5.05
N TYR A 68 -8.28 13.40 -4.48
CA TYR A 68 -9.25 12.99 -3.46
C TYR A 68 -9.00 13.71 -2.14
N VAL A 69 -10.04 14.30 -1.61
CA VAL A 69 -10.07 14.90 -0.29
C VAL A 69 -11.26 14.35 0.49
N ALA A 70 -11.00 13.66 1.59
CA ALA A 70 -12.06 13.23 2.51
C ALA A 70 -12.62 14.45 3.25
N ARG A 71 -13.73 14.99 2.77
CA ARG A 71 -14.27 16.29 3.25
C ARG A 71 -15.28 16.19 4.36
N ALA A 72 -15.99 15.06 4.49
CA ALA A 72 -17.05 14.89 5.47
C ALA A 72 -17.39 13.43 5.70
N GLY A 73 -18.03 13.15 6.82
CA GLY A 73 -18.53 11.84 7.18
C GLY A 73 -17.76 11.18 8.32
N VAL A 74 -18.30 10.08 8.79
CA VAL A 74 -17.63 9.19 9.75
C VAL A 74 -16.87 8.16 8.95
N PRO A 75 -15.61 7.85 9.31
CA PRO A 75 -14.91 6.74 8.68
C PRO A 75 -15.70 5.43 8.84
N ILE A 76 -15.82 4.67 7.76
CA ILE A 76 -16.50 3.37 7.75
C ILE A 76 -15.53 2.21 8.02
N GLY A 77 -14.23 2.49 8.12
CA GLY A 77 -13.19 1.50 8.41
C GLY A 77 -11.78 2.03 8.21
N TRP A 78 -10.86 1.10 8.09
CA TRP A 78 -9.46 1.33 7.75
C TRP A 78 -9.16 0.75 6.37
N HIS A 79 -8.26 1.38 5.66
CA HIS A 79 -7.78 0.92 4.36
C HIS A 79 -6.27 1.12 4.24
N ALA A 80 -5.66 0.40 3.32
CA ALA A 80 -4.24 0.51 3.03
C ALA A 80 -4.01 0.71 1.52
N LEU A 81 -3.07 1.58 1.19
CA LEU A 81 -2.59 1.84 -0.16
C LEU A 81 -1.07 1.62 -0.22
N THR A 82 -0.55 1.41 -1.41
CA THR A 82 0.89 1.53 -1.66
C THR A 82 1.17 2.94 -2.16
N LEU A 83 1.91 3.75 -1.41
CA LEU A 83 2.35 5.07 -1.84
C LEU A 83 3.59 4.93 -2.73
N LEU A 84 3.50 5.48 -3.94
CA LEU A 84 4.53 5.42 -4.98
C LEU A 84 5.32 6.71 -5.09
N GLY A 85 4.70 7.84 -4.69
CA GLY A 85 5.28 9.17 -4.85
C GLY A 85 4.28 10.25 -4.46
N TRP A 86 4.56 11.46 -4.89
CA TRP A 86 3.72 12.64 -4.62
C TRP A 86 3.83 13.65 -5.74
N GLY A 87 2.95 14.63 -5.72
CA GLY A 87 2.95 15.76 -6.63
C GLY A 87 2.26 16.98 -6.02
N GLU A 88 2.14 18.00 -6.82
CA GLU A 88 1.41 19.22 -6.51
C GLU A 88 0.63 19.68 -7.75
N GLU A 89 -0.63 20.04 -7.59
CA GLU A 89 -1.48 20.60 -8.64
C GLU A 89 -2.33 21.69 -8.01
N ASP A 90 -2.34 22.89 -8.57
CA ASP A 90 -3.07 24.07 -8.08
C ASP A 90 -2.82 24.41 -6.60
N GLY A 91 -1.58 24.19 -6.12
CA GLY A 91 -1.18 24.42 -4.74
C GLY A 91 -1.61 23.34 -3.75
N ILE A 92 -2.23 22.24 -4.23
CA ILE A 92 -2.63 21.11 -3.41
C ILE A 92 -1.56 20.02 -3.57
N GLN A 93 -0.88 19.68 -2.48
CA GLN A 93 0.04 18.54 -2.44
C GLN A 93 -0.73 17.24 -2.29
N TYR A 94 -0.36 16.23 -3.08
CA TYR A 94 -1.02 14.93 -3.06
C TYR A 94 -0.02 13.77 -3.10
N TRP A 95 -0.45 12.64 -2.56
CA TRP A 95 0.19 11.35 -2.76
C TRP A 95 -0.33 10.68 -4.03
N ILE A 96 0.55 9.95 -4.71
CA ILE A 96 0.19 8.98 -5.74
C ILE A 96 0.16 7.61 -5.07
N GLY A 97 -1.02 7.03 -4.98
CA GLY A 97 -1.25 5.74 -4.34
C GLY A 97 -1.76 4.68 -5.32
N GLN A 98 -1.28 3.46 -5.17
CA GLN A 98 -1.84 2.30 -5.86
C GLN A 98 -2.82 1.58 -4.93
N ASN A 99 -4.05 1.35 -5.42
CA ASN A 99 -5.09 0.64 -4.70
C ASN A 99 -5.12 -0.85 -5.09
N SER A 100 -5.83 -1.65 -4.31
CA SER A 100 -6.02 -3.09 -4.53
C SER A 100 -7.41 -3.48 -5.07
N TRP A 101 -8.18 -2.49 -5.59
CA TRP A 101 -9.56 -2.70 -6.05
C TRP A 101 -9.69 -2.92 -7.57
N GLY A 102 -8.55 -3.07 -8.27
CA GLY A 102 -8.50 -3.33 -9.70
C GLY A 102 -8.53 -2.06 -10.55
N GLU A 103 -8.30 -2.23 -11.85
CA GLU A 103 -8.12 -1.12 -12.80
C GLU A 103 -9.41 -0.38 -13.16
N ASN A 104 -10.58 -0.95 -12.81
CA ASN A 104 -11.87 -0.31 -13.05
C ASN A 104 -12.24 0.75 -12.00
N TRP A 105 -11.44 0.88 -10.94
CA TRP A 105 -11.61 1.86 -9.89
C TRP A 105 -10.61 3.01 -10.04
N GLY A 106 -11.06 4.23 -9.78
CA GLY A 106 -10.22 5.41 -9.76
C GLY A 106 -9.48 5.66 -11.07
N GLU A 107 -8.26 6.16 -11.00
CA GLU A 107 -7.39 6.42 -12.14
C GLU A 107 -6.66 5.14 -12.56
N LYS A 108 -7.38 4.17 -13.11
CA LYS A 108 -6.88 2.83 -13.51
C LYS A 108 -6.24 2.06 -12.36
N GLY A 109 -6.89 2.05 -11.21
CA GLY A 109 -6.41 1.42 -9.99
C GLY A 109 -5.52 2.30 -9.11
N TYR A 110 -5.26 3.54 -9.54
CA TYR A 110 -4.49 4.53 -8.79
C TYR A 110 -5.38 5.62 -8.23
N ILE A 111 -4.82 6.37 -7.29
CA ILE A 111 -5.45 7.54 -6.67
C ILE A 111 -4.43 8.65 -6.49
N ARG A 112 -4.88 9.88 -6.69
CA ARG A 112 -4.21 11.06 -6.14
C ARG A 112 -4.98 11.51 -4.92
N ILE A 113 -4.34 11.53 -3.76
CA ILE A 113 -4.98 11.86 -2.49
C ILE A 113 -4.23 12.99 -1.79
N ASP A 114 -4.94 14.03 -1.35
CA ASP A 114 -4.38 15.13 -0.57
C ASP A 114 -3.54 14.61 0.60
N VAL A 115 -2.34 15.16 0.81
CA VAL A 115 -1.35 14.63 1.75
C VAL A 115 -1.81 14.55 3.20
N GLN A 116 -2.80 15.35 3.60
CA GLN A 116 -3.36 15.36 4.95
C GLN A 116 -4.72 14.67 5.03
N SER A 117 -5.26 14.25 3.90
CA SER A 117 -6.58 13.64 3.84
C SER A 117 -6.58 12.25 4.44
N ALA A 118 -7.64 11.90 5.16
CA ALA A 118 -7.87 10.58 5.73
C ALA A 118 -6.73 10.04 6.62
N ALA A 119 -5.87 10.93 7.16
CA ALA A 119 -4.70 10.63 7.98
C ALA A 119 -3.65 9.73 7.29
N ILE A 120 -3.59 9.73 5.96
CA ILE A 120 -2.68 8.86 5.17
C ILE A 120 -1.20 9.17 5.42
N ASP A 121 -0.87 10.37 5.88
CA ASP A 121 0.48 10.81 6.22
C ASP A 121 0.98 10.35 7.59
N ARG A 122 0.16 9.58 8.34
CA ARG A 122 0.43 9.20 9.74
C ARG A 122 0.73 7.72 9.95
N TYR A 123 0.45 6.89 8.96
CA TYR A 123 0.51 5.43 9.10
C TYR A 123 1.29 4.81 7.94
N GLY A 124 2.54 5.27 7.75
CA GLY A 124 3.47 4.69 6.77
C GLY A 124 4.22 3.49 7.36
N TYR A 125 4.42 2.44 6.55
CA TYR A 125 5.18 1.24 6.90
C TYR A 125 6.03 0.80 5.74
N ALA A 126 7.29 0.48 6.00
CA ALA A 126 8.18 -0.13 5.03
C ALA A 126 9.07 -1.20 5.67
N GLY A 127 9.71 -1.99 4.82
CA GLY A 127 10.70 -2.98 5.20
C GLY A 127 11.49 -3.40 3.97
N LEU A 128 12.78 -3.62 4.13
CA LEU A 128 13.66 -4.00 3.03
C LEU A 128 13.48 -5.50 2.70
N PRO A 129 13.30 -5.88 1.44
CA PRO A 129 13.20 -7.28 1.05
C PRO A 129 14.55 -7.99 1.25
N ASP A 130 14.51 -9.19 1.79
CA ASP A 130 15.67 -10.07 1.85
C ASP A 130 15.91 -10.73 0.48
N VAL A 131 16.61 -9.99 -0.39
CA VAL A 131 16.93 -10.45 -1.75
C VAL A 131 18.00 -11.55 -1.79
N GLU A 132 18.82 -11.70 -0.75
CA GLU A 132 19.80 -12.78 -0.63
C GLU A 132 19.10 -14.14 -0.44
N ALA A 133 17.96 -14.14 0.27
CA ALA A 133 17.13 -15.34 0.41
C ALA A 133 16.40 -15.72 -0.89
N LEU A 134 16.39 -14.82 -1.87
CA LEU A 134 15.74 -14.99 -3.18
C LEU A 134 16.72 -15.54 -4.22
N LYS A 135 17.66 -16.40 -3.85
CA LYS A 135 18.47 -17.12 -4.85
C LYS A 135 17.55 -18.00 -5.66
N TYR A 136 17.07 -17.43 -6.79
CA TYR A 136 16.40 -18.20 -7.82
C TYR A 136 17.40 -19.24 -8.33
N PRO A 137 17.05 -20.51 -8.30
CA PRO A 137 17.65 -21.43 -9.25
C PRO A 137 17.03 -21.10 -10.61
N PHE A 138 17.74 -20.39 -11.46
CA PHE A 138 17.45 -20.35 -12.88
C PHE A 138 17.72 -21.75 -13.46
#